data_674d7d7b97d31d8ec4a82cf4769fe9db
#
_entry.id   674d7d7b97d31d8ec4a82cf4769fe9db
#
_cell.length_a   1.000
_cell.length_b   1.000
_cell.length_c   1.000
_cell.angle_alpha   90.00
_cell.angle_beta   90.00
_cell.angle_gamma   90.00
#
_symmetry.space_group_name_H-M   'P 1'
#
loop_
_entity.id
_entity.type
_entity.pdbx_description
1 polymer ?
#
loop_
_entity_poly.entity_id
_entity_poly.type
_entity_poly.pdbx_seq_one_letter_code
_entity_poly.pdbx_strand_id
1 'polypeptide(L)'
;MKELKRDLLTTKYTKVLVEENYQFNAPHRYEVVTNEPGCYPDTLAKIHFQEGPIKECGVNGVCNEDLINMVIDRLEHFQQSEFACRENAIAITKLEEALLWLRKRTIAREQRGVEGTHSV
;
A
#
# COMPACT_ATOMS: atom_id res chain seq x y z
N MET A 1 15.03 -1.95 -10.14
CA MET A 1 14.33 -1.71 -8.84
C MET A 1 15.34 -1.72 -7.71
N LYS A 2 15.08 -0.93 -6.68
CA LYS A 2 15.92 -0.89 -5.47
C LYS A 2 15.14 -1.39 -4.28
N GLU A 3 15.86 -1.81 -3.24
CA GLU A 3 15.23 -2.27 -2.00
C GLU A 3 14.67 -1.09 -1.20
N LEU A 4 13.42 -1.23 -0.73
CA LEU A 4 12.76 -0.27 0.15
C LEU A 4 12.90 -0.77 1.58
N LYS A 5 13.65 -0.03 2.40
CA LYS A 5 13.94 -0.40 3.80
C LYS A 5 13.19 0.48 4.78
N ARG A 6 12.79 -0.11 5.90
CA ARG A 6 12.17 0.58 7.03
C ARG A 6 12.71 -0.01 8.33
N ASP A 7 12.99 0.83 9.31
CA ASP A 7 13.62 0.41 10.56
C ASP A 7 12.80 -0.63 11.35
N LEU A 8 11.48 -0.54 11.30
CA LEU A 8 10.60 -1.46 12.01
C LEU A 8 10.33 -2.77 11.27
N LEU A 9 10.80 -2.88 10.03
CA LEU A 9 10.56 -4.07 9.21
C LEU A 9 11.82 -4.90 9.12
N THR A 10 11.69 -6.19 9.37
CA THR A 10 12.77 -7.15 9.11
C THR A 10 12.74 -7.58 7.66
N THR A 11 13.92 -7.85 7.09
CA THR A 11 14.05 -8.45 5.77
C THR A 11 14.44 -9.92 5.85
N LYS A 12 14.11 -10.58 6.95
CA LYS A 12 14.49 -11.97 7.19
C LYS A 12 13.90 -12.93 6.16
N TYR A 13 12.63 -12.76 5.80
CA TYR A 13 11.93 -13.68 4.90
C TYR A 13 11.55 -13.04 3.56
N THR A 14 11.22 -11.77 3.59
CA THR A 14 10.77 -11.02 2.41
C THR A 14 11.41 -9.65 2.39
N LYS A 15 11.47 -9.06 1.21
CA LYS A 15 11.83 -7.65 1.05
C LYS A 15 10.97 -7.03 -0.04
N VAL A 16 10.85 -5.71 0.01
CA VAL A 16 10.11 -4.93 -0.97
C VAL A 16 11.09 -4.23 -1.90
N LEU A 17 10.83 -4.33 -3.20
CA LEU A 17 11.54 -3.61 -4.23
C LEU A 17 10.64 -2.52 -4.80
N VAL A 18 11.22 -1.40 -5.17
CA VAL A 18 10.51 -0.25 -5.72
C VAL A 18 11.19 0.24 -6.98
N GLU A 19 10.41 0.67 -7.96
CA GLU A 19 10.96 1.26 -9.19
C GLU A 19 11.73 2.55 -8.89
N GLU A 20 12.79 2.78 -9.66
CA GLU A 20 13.64 3.95 -9.46
C GLU A 20 13.27 5.12 -10.38
N ASN A 21 12.75 4.82 -11.56
CA ASN A 21 12.34 5.82 -12.55
C ASN A 21 10.82 5.84 -12.64
N TYR A 22 10.21 6.99 -12.33
CA TYR A 22 8.75 7.10 -12.29
C TYR A 22 8.31 8.52 -12.68
N GLN A 23 7.03 8.62 -13.03
CA GLN A 23 6.34 9.89 -13.30
C GLN A 23 5.25 10.10 -12.24
N PHE A 24 4.56 11.23 -12.29
CA PHE A 24 3.43 11.55 -11.42
C PHE A 24 3.75 11.52 -9.93
N ASN A 25 4.94 12.07 -9.57
CA ASN A 25 5.34 12.45 -8.21
C ASN A 25 5.71 11.31 -7.24
N ALA A 26 5.49 10.07 -7.60
CA ALA A 26 5.80 8.93 -6.72
C ALA A 26 6.05 7.67 -7.52
N PRO A 27 6.76 6.69 -6.96
CA PRO A 27 6.82 5.36 -7.57
C PRO A 27 5.44 4.70 -7.56
N HIS A 28 5.16 3.88 -8.57
CA HIS A 28 3.89 3.20 -8.72
C HIS A 28 4.04 1.68 -8.76
N ARG A 29 5.24 1.18 -9.06
CA ARG A 29 5.50 -0.25 -9.19
C ARG A 29 6.36 -0.76 -8.05
N TYR A 30 5.85 -1.77 -7.37
CA TYR A 30 6.52 -2.42 -6.25
C TYR A 30 6.46 -3.92 -6.43
N GLU A 31 7.45 -4.62 -5.91
CA GLU A 31 7.44 -6.07 -5.84
C GLU A 31 7.79 -6.53 -4.44
N VAL A 32 7.12 -7.58 -3.98
CA VAL A 32 7.50 -8.28 -2.76
C VAL A 32 8.15 -9.59 -3.21
N VAL A 33 9.36 -9.82 -2.76
CA VAL A 33 10.15 -10.99 -3.15
C VAL A 33 10.64 -11.74 -1.91
N THR A 34 10.94 -13.02 -2.07
CA THR A 34 11.59 -13.79 -1.02
C THR A 34 13.00 -13.26 -0.78
N ASN A 35 13.50 -13.40 0.44
CA ASN A 35 14.84 -12.92 0.80
C ASN A 35 15.61 -14.02 1.54
N GLU A 36 15.74 -15.19 0.90
CA GLU A 36 16.50 -16.31 1.46
C GLU A 36 17.97 -16.23 1.00
N PRO A 37 18.95 -16.29 1.94
CA PRO A 37 20.35 -16.24 1.58
C PRO A 37 20.75 -17.36 0.63
N GLY A 38 21.50 -17.01 -0.42
CA GLY A 38 22.02 -17.97 -1.39
C GLY A 38 21.03 -18.45 -2.45
N CYS A 39 19.81 -17.95 -2.44
CA CYS A 39 18.78 -18.28 -3.43
C CYS A 39 18.42 -17.05 -4.27
N TYR A 40 17.99 -17.28 -5.51
CA TYR A 40 17.39 -16.21 -6.30
C TYR A 40 16.06 -15.85 -5.70
N PRO A 41 15.75 -14.56 -5.58
CA PRO A 41 14.44 -14.14 -5.06
C PRO A 41 13.29 -14.58 -5.97
N ASP A 42 12.25 -15.17 -5.37
CA ASP A 42 10.99 -15.43 -6.04
C ASP A 42 10.06 -14.24 -5.81
N THR A 43 9.37 -13.82 -6.85
CA THR A 43 8.37 -12.75 -6.73
C THR A 43 7.09 -13.31 -6.12
N LEU A 44 6.71 -12.78 -4.99
CA LEU A 44 5.51 -13.16 -4.25
C LEU A 44 4.30 -12.30 -4.65
N ALA A 45 4.55 -11.03 -4.94
CA ALA A 45 3.50 -10.10 -5.34
C ALA A 45 4.08 -8.98 -6.19
N LYS A 46 3.32 -8.56 -7.20
CA LYS A 46 3.59 -7.37 -7.99
C LYS A 46 2.44 -6.40 -7.76
N ILE A 47 2.76 -5.19 -7.35
CA ILE A 47 1.76 -4.16 -7.07
C ILE A 47 1.98 -3.01 -8.05
N HIS A 48 0.92 -2.64 -8.75
CA HIS A 48 0.92 -1.48 -9.63
C HIS A 48 -0.14 -0.51 -9.11
N PHE A 49 0.31 0.58 -8.50
CA PHE A 49 -0.57 1.66 -8.07
C PHE A 49 -1.00 2.51 -9.26
N GLN A 50 -2.09 3.25 -9.08
CA GLN A 50 -2.59 4.19 -10.07
C GLN A 50 -1.48 5.14 -10.52
N GLU A 51 -1.22 5.19 -11.81
CA GLU A 51 -0.29 6.13 -12.44
C GLU A 51 -1.05 7.26 -13.10
N GLY A 52 -0.88 8.46 -12.56
CA GLY A 52 -1.54 9.65 -13.07
C GLY A 52 -3.00 9.79 -12.63
N PRO A 53 -3.58 10.96 -12.89
CA PRO A 53 -4.95 11.26 -12.48
C PRO A 53 -5.97 10.34 -13.15
N ILE A 54 -6.90 9.78 -12.38
CA ILE A 54 -7.88 8.80 -12.88
C ILE A 54 -8.74 9.36 -14.00
N LYS A 55 -9.19 10.62 -13.89
CA LYS A 55 -10.03 11.24 -14.91
C LYS A 55 -9.29 11.54 -16.20
N GLU A 56 -7.97 11.62 -16.17
CA GLU A 56 -7.14 11.92 -17.33
C GLU A 56 -6.50 10.67 -17.91
N CYS A 57 -6.06 9.74 -17.08
CA CYS A 57 -5.33 8.53 -17.48
C CYS A 57 -6.14 7.24 -17.40
N GLY A 58 -7.37 7.31 -16.86
CA GLY A 58 -8.17 6.12 -16.60
C GLY A 58 -7.69 5.36 -15.37
N VAL A 59 -8.45 4.37 -14.95
CA VAL A 59 -8.06 3.46 -13.86
C VAL A 59 -7.05 2.47 -14.42
N ASN A 60 -5.80 2.55 -13.97
CA ASN A 60 -4.71 1.72 -14.49
C ASN A 60 -3.93 0.97 -13.41
N GLY A 61 -4.32 1.10 -12.16
CA GLY A 61 -3.69 0.43 -11.04
C GLY A 61 -4.56 0.47 -9.80
N VAL A 62 -4.02 -0.03 -8.69
CA VAL A 62 -4.74 -0.05 -7.41
C VAL A 62 -4.56 1.26 -6.66
N CYS A 63 -5.46 1.53 -5.71
CA CYS A 63 -5.35 2.68 -4.81
C CYS A 63 -4.63 2.26 -3.52
N ASN A 64 -4.06 3.23 -2.83
CA ASN A 64 -3.45 2.99 -1.51
C ASN A 64 -4.43 2.32 -0.56
N GLU A 65 -5.69 2.77 -0.57
CA GLU A 65 -6.75 2.26 0.30
C GLU A 65 -7.04 0.78 0.06
N ASP A 66 -6.85 0.29 -1.17
CA ASP A 66 -7.10 -1.12 -1.49
C ASP A 66 -6.17 -2.04 -0.69
N LEU A 67 -4.89 -1.68 -0.59
CA LEU A 67 -3.92 -2.47 0.18
C LEU A 67 -4.19 -2.39 1.69
N ILE A 68 -4.54 -1.20 2.17
CA ILE A 68 -4.90 -1.02 3.58
C ILE A 68 -6.13 -1.87 3.92
N ASN A 69 -7.14 -1.88 3.05
CA ASN A 69 -8.34 -2.69 3.22
C ASN A 69 -8.02 -4.18 3.33
N MET A 70 -7.14 -4.68 2.46
CA MET A 70 -6.70 -6.08 2.50
C MET A 70 -6.05 -6.43 3.83
N VAL A 71 -5.17 -5.56 4.33
CA VAL A 71 -4.47 -5.80 5.60
C VAL A 71 -5.44 -5.78 6.78
N ILE A 72 -6.38 -4.84 6.80
CA ILE A 72 -7.42 -4.77 7.84
C ILE A 72 -8.22 -6.07 7.86
N ASP A 73 -8.71 -6.51 6.72
CA ASP A 73 -9.52 -7.75 6.61
C ASP A 73 -8.74 -8.96 7.15
N ARG A 74 -7.48 -9.09 6.74
CA ARG A 74 -6.64 -10.18 7.19
C ARG A 74 -6.42 -10.15 8.70
N LEU A 75 -6.14 -8.99 9.27
CA LEU A 75 -5.97 -8.83 10.72
C LEU A 75 -7.26 -9.10 11.48
N GLU A 76 -8.41 -8.69 10.96
CA GLU A 76 -9.72 -8.97 11.57
C GLU A 76 -9.99 -10.48 11.65
N HIS A 77 -9.61 -11.24 10.63
CA HIS A 77 -9.72 -12.70 10.66
C HIS A 77 -8.82 -13.31 11.73
N PHE A 78 -7.58 -12.83 11.89
CA PHE A 78 -6.71 -13.28 12.97
C PHE A 78 -7.30 -12.98 14.35
N GLN A 79 -8.00 -11.85 14.50
CA GLN A 79 -8.65 -11.49 15.77
C GLN A 79 -9.86 -12.37 16.10
N GLN A 80 -10.39 -13.11 15.14
CA GLN A 80 -11.44 -14.10 15.34
C GLN A 80 -10.88 -15.48 15.63
N SER A 81 -9.56 -15.64 15.68
CA SER A 81 -8.87 -16.90 15.86
C SER A 81 -8.16 -16.95 17.22
N GLU A 82 -7.51 -18.08 17.51
CA GLU A 82 -6.68 -18.22 18.71
C GLU A 82 -5.44 -17.32 18.71
N PHE A 83 -5.11 -16.72 17.57
CA PHE A 83 -3.98 -15.79 17.44
C PHE A 83 -4.38 -14.33 17.65
N ALA A 84 -5.57 -14.08 18.20
CA ALA A 84 -5.99 -12.74 18.57
C ALA A 84 -5.01 -12.13 19.58
N CYS A 85 -4.66 -10.85 19.38
CA CYS A 85 -3.76 -10.16 20.28
C CYS A 85 -4.02 -8.66 20.27
N ARG A 86 -3.53 -7.98 21.32
CA ARG A 86 -3.67 -6.53 21.47
C ARG A 86 -3.01 -5.77 20.32
N GLU A 87 -1.85 -6.22 19.87
CA GLU A 87 -1.08 -5.57 18.82
C GLU A 87 -1.86 -5.55 17.52
N ASN A 88 -2.53 -6.64 17.15
CA ASN A 88 -3.38 -6.67 15.96
C ASN A 88 -4.57 -5.72 16.08
N ALA A 89 -5.19 -5.65 17.27
CA ALA A 89 -6.31 -4.72 17.49
C ALA A 89 -5.87 -3.26 17.31
N ILE A 90 -4.70 -2.89 17.85
CA ILE A 90 -4.15 -1.55 17.70
C ILE A 90 -3.82 -1.27 16.22
N ALA A 91 -3.21 -2.23 15.53
CA ALA A 91 -2.87 -2.08 14.12
C ALA A 91 -4.12 -1.83 13.28
N ILE A 92 -5.21 -2.58 13.52
CA ILE A 92 -6.49 -2.38 12.85
C ILE A 92 -7.00 -0.94 13.07
N THR A 93 -7.01 -0.49 14.32
CA THR A 93 -7.45 0.87 14.66
C THR A 93 -6.63 1.93 13.91
N LYS A 94 -5.32 1.78 13.86
CA LYS A 94 -4.45 2.74 13.18
C LYS A 94 -4.65 2.72 11.65
N LEU A 95 -4.88 1.55 11.07
CA LEU A 95 -5.17 1.44 9.64
C LEU A 95 -6.54 2.03 9.30
N GLU A 96 -7.55 1.83 10.16
CA GLU A 96 -8.85 2.47 10.00
C GLU A 96 -8.73 3.98 10.09
N GLU A 97 -7.92 4.48 11.02
CA GLU A 97 -7.64 5.91 11.13
C GLU A 97 -6.96 6.42 9.86
N ALA A 98 -6.02 5.68 9.29
CA ALA A 98 -5.39 6.04 8.02
C ALA A 98 -6.44 6.19 6.91
N LEU A 99 -7.41 5.26 6.83
CA LEU A 99 -8.49 5.34 5.84
C LEU A 99 -9.35 6.60 6.03
N LEU A 100 -9.62 6.99 7.29
CA LEU A 100 -10.38 8.22 7.57
C LEU A 100 -9.66 9.45 7.03
N TRP A 101 -8.35 9.56 7.24
CA TRP A 101 -7.57 10.69 6.75
C TRP A 101 -7.50 10.73 5.23
N LEU A 102 -7.32 9.57 4.58
CA LEU A 102 -7.31 9.48 3.12
C LEU A 102 -8.69 9.85 2.55
N ARG A 103 -9.77 9.40 3.17
CA ARG A 103 -11.12 9.77 2.76
C ARG A 103 -11.38 11.27 2.94
N LYS A 104 -10.93 11.85 4.04
CA LYS A 104 -11.07 13.29 4.29
C LYS A 104 -10.39 14.09 3.18
N ARG A 105 -9.19 13.69 2.77
CA ARG A 105 -8.49 14.32 1.65
C ARG A 105 -9.32 14.24 0.37
N THR A 106 -9.85 13.05 0.05
CA THR A 106 -10.63 12.85 -1.17
C THR A 106 -11.92 13.66 -1.16
N ILE A 107 -12.62 13.71 -0.02
CA ILE A 107 -13.83 14.53 0.14
C ILE A 107 -13.52 16.00 -0.13
N ALA A 108 -12.43 16.52 0.42
CA ALA A 108 -12.03 17.90 0.20
C ALA A 108 -11.76 18.18 -1.27
N ARG A 109 -11.12 17.26 -1.98
CA ARG A 109 -10.86 17.37 -3.42
C ARG A 109 -12.15 17.27 -4.24
N GLU A 110 -13.09 16.39 -3.85
CA GLU A 110 -14.41 16.30 -4.48
C GLU A 110 -15.17 17.63 -4.35
N GLN A 111 -15.15 18.22 -3.14
CA GLN A 111 -15.82 19.50 -2.89
C GLN A 111 -15.25 20.65 -3.71
N ARG A 112 -13.94 20.61 -3.99
CA ARG A 112 -13.28 21.61 -4.84
C ARG A 112 -13.41 21.30 -6.34
N GLY A 113 -13.96 20.15 -6.70
CA GLY A 113 -14.13 19.76 -8.11
C GLY A 113 -12.86 19.32 -8.80
N VAL A 114 -11.81 18.98 -8.05
CA VAL A 114 -10.50 18.60 -8.62
C VAL A 114 -10.16 17.12 -8.41
N GLU A 115 -11.04 16.34 -7.78
CA GLU A 115 -10.83 14.92 -7.57
C GLU A 115 -10.61 14.20 -8.90
N GLY A 116 -9.61 13.32 -8.95
CA GLY A 116 -9.26 12.55 -10.14
C GLY A 116 -8.52 13.36 -11.21
N THR A 117 -8.12 14.61 -10.92
CA THR A 117 -7.40 15.48 -11.83
C THR A 117 -5.99 15.76 -11.30
N HIS A 118 -5.16 16.38 -12.15
CA HIS A 118 -3.80 16.80 -11.77
C HIS A 118 -3.75 18.09 -10.95
N SER A 119 -4.88 18.77 -10.73
CA SER A 119 -4.92 20.00 -9.92
C SER A 119 -4.58 19.71 -8.45
N VAL A 120 -3.78 20.59 -7.88
CA VAL A 120 -3.31 20.44 -6.48
C VAL A 120 -4.43 20.55 -5.45
#